data_b86af0fa39fa7c2d757395739ef48d4d
#
_entry.id   b86af0fa39fa7c2d757395739ef48d4d
#
_cell.length_a   1.000
_cell.length_b   1.000
_cell.length_c   1.000
_cell.angle_alpha   90.00
_cell.angle_beta   90.00
_cell.angle_gamma   90.00
#
_symmetry.space_group_name_H-M   'P 1'
#
loop_
_entity.id
_entity.type
_entity.pdbx_description
1 polymer ?
#
loop_
_entity_poly.entity_id
_entity_poly.type
_entity_poly.pdbx_seq_one_letter_code
_entity_poly.pdbx_strand_id
1 'polypeptide(L)'
;MDNSKTILAKNIRYYMEKNQKTRTELCEALDIKYTTLSDWVNGKTYPRIDKLERLAAYFGIEKSALLEDREHLPPDAIPYTPRPTKPIPIVGVVNCGMPLLAEDNIEGYIETPLEDLNSGEEYFWLRAKGDSMTNIGIHEGDFLLIRKQSNVDSGDIAVVSVNGDDATLKRVIKKENAIVLQPENPAYEMKIFVGKEMEDVHIRGRLMKLEKRF
;
A
#
# COMPACT_ATOMS: atom_id res chain seq x y z
N MET A 1 33.15 24.75 -7.80
CA MET A 1 32.20 25.47 -6.90
C MET A 1 31.41 24.41 -6.15
N ASP A 2 31.19 24.62 -4.88
CA ASP A 2 30.47 23.62 -4.04
C ASP A 2 29.02 23.53 -4.48
N ASN A 3 28.69 22.48 -5.21
CA ASN A 3 27.37 22.26 -5.82
C ASN A 3 26.25 22.23 -4.76
N SER A 4 26.56 21.75 -3.55
CA SER A 4 25.61 21.60 -2.45
C SER A 4 24.98 22.91 -1.98
N LYS A 5 25.74 24.04 -1.97
CA LYS A 5 25.23 25.36 -1.58
C LYS A 5 24.25 25.91 -2.61
N THR A 6 24.55 25.69 -3.89
CA THR A 6 23.72 26.14 -5.02
C THR A 6 22.41 25.35 -5.05
N ILE A 7 22.46 24.04 -4.88
CA ILE A 7 21.30 23.15 -4.79
C ILE A 7 20.38 23.59 -3.63
N LEU A 8 20.93 23.74 -2.44
CA LEU A 8 20.18 24.17 -1.27
C LEU A 8 19.52 25.54 -1.48
N ALA A 9 20.26 26.52 -1.99
CA ALA A 9 19.74 27.86 -2.27
C ALA A 9 18.57 27.84 -3.26
N LYS A 10 18.66 27.01 -4.30
CA LYS A 10 17.61 26.80 -5.29
C LYS A 10 16.36 26.19 -4.65
N ASN A 11 16.55 25.15 -3.85
CA ASN A 11 15.45 24.45 -3.16
C ASN A 11 14.76 25.33 -2.11
N ILE A 12 15.51 26.13 -1.32
CA ILE A 12 14.89 27.08 -0.38
C ILE A 12 14.00 28.07 -1.14
N ARG A 13 14.47 28.67 -2.24
CA ARG A 13 13.68 29.60 -3.06
C ARG A 13 12.42 28.94 -3.59
N TYR A 14 12.53 27.72 -4.13
CA TYR A 14 11.41 26.95 -4.64
C TYR A 14 10.34 26.72 -3.55
N TYR A 15 10.74 26.26 -2.34
CA TYR A 15 9.78 26.01 -1.27
C TYR A 15 9.17 27.29 -0.69
N MET A 16 9.92 28.39 -0.66
CA MET A 16 9.37 29.71 -0.30
C MET A 16 8.27 30.11 -1.28
N GLU A 17 8.52 30.01 -2.57
CA GLU A 17 7.57 30.36 -3.63
C GLU A 17 6.34 29.44 -3.61
N LYS A 18 6.55 28.12 -3.56
CA LYS A 18 5.49 27.11 -3.50
C LYS A 18 4.53 27.32 -2.31
N ASN A 19 5.06 27.70 -1.16
CA ASN A 19 4.28 27.92 0.06
C ASN A 19 3.90 29.41 0.26
N GLN A 20 4.18 30.29 -0.72
CA GLN A 20 3.90 31.72 -0.67
C GLN A 20 4.48 32.39 0.61
N LYS A 21 5.70 31.98 1.00
CA LYS A 21 6.37 32.48 2.22
C LYS A 21 7.43 33.50 1.91
N THR A 22 7.43 34.57 2.69
CA THR A 22 8.43 35.64 2.62
C THR A 22 9.68 35.30 3.41
N ARG A 23 10.78 35.99 3.11
CA ARG A 23 12.02 35.85 3.91
C ARG A 23 11.83 36.30 5.36
N THR A 24 10.99 37.29 5.61
CA THR A 24 10.70 37.79 6.96
C THR A 24 9.98 36.75 7.78
N GLU A 25 8.93 36.13 7.26
CA GLU A 25 8.21 35.03 7.94
C GLU A 25 9.13 33.86 8.26
N LEU A 26 10.06 33.52 7.34
CA LEU A 26 11.01 32.45 7.54
C LEU A 26 12.03 32.79 8.64
N CYS A 27 12.49 34.03 8.68
CA CYS A 27 13.41 34.49 9.72
C CYS A 27 12.78 34.41 11.12
N GLU A 28 11.54 34.84 11.24
CA GLU A 28 10.78 34.79 12.49
C GLU A 28 10.55 33.35 12.95
N ALA A 29 10.07 32.48 12.05
CA ALA A 29 9.78 31.07 12.36
C ALA A 29 11.02 30.26 12.76
N LEU A 30 12.18 30.54 12.15
CA LEU A 30 13.44 29.84 12.39
C LEU A 30 14.30 30.49 13.47
N ASP A 31 13.90 31.67 13.96
CA ASP A 31 14.69 32.49 14.89
C ASP A 31 16.12 32.68 14.35
N ILE A 32 16.22 33.33 13.19
CA ILE A 32 17.48 33.64 12.51
C ILE A 32 17.49 35.07 11.96
N LYS A 33 18.68 35.62 11.83
CA LYS A 33 18.86 36.96 11.24
C LYS A 33 18.60 36.92 9.73
N TYR A 34 18.01 37.98 9.21
CA TYR A 34 17.73 38.15 7.78
C TYR A 34 18.97 37.97 6.91
N THR A 35 20.13 38.45 7.38
CA THR A 35 21.43 38.28 6.69
C THR A 35 21.80 36.81 6.55
N THR A 36 21.58 36.01 7.59
CA THR A 36 21.85 34.57 7.60
C THR A 36 20.98 33.82 6.57
N LEU A 37 19.69 34.08 6.54
CA LEU A 37 18.78 33.52 5.54
C LEU A 37 19.15 33.98 4.13
N SER A 38 19.48 35.27 3.97
CA SER A 38 19.90 35.81 2.68
C SER A 38 21.14 35.11 2.14
N ASP A 39 22.10 34.80 3.00
CA ASP A 39 23.31 34.08 2.59
C ASP A 39 23.01 32.62 2.17
N TRP A 40 22.05 31.95 2.83
CA TRP A 40 21.59 30.61 2.41
C TRP A 40 20.86 30.66 1.06
N VAL A 41 19.91 31.58 0.91
CA VAL A 41 19.12 31.76 -0.34
C VAL A 41 19.98 32.17 -1.52
N ASN A 42 21.12 32.83 -1.28
CA ASN A 42 22.07 33.23 -2.31
C ASN A 42 23.26 32.23 -2.49
N GLY A 43 23.24 31.08 -1.78
CA GLY A 43 24.26 30.06 -1.90
C GLY A 43 25.64 30.46 -1.38
N LYS A 44 25.74 31.50 -0.55
CA LYS A 44 27.00 31.96 0.02
C LYS A 44 27.46 31.06 1.17
N THR A 45 26.57 30.71 2.06
CA THR A 45 26.82 29.86 3.22
C THR A 45 25.91 28.68 3.28
N TYR A 46 26.27 27.64 4.06
CA TYR A 46 25.50 26.46 4.28
C TYR A 46 24.99 26.43 5.73
N PRO A 47 23.69 26.15 6.01
CA PRO A 47 23.18 26.06 7.36
C PRO A 47 23.71 24.83 8.09
N ARG A 48 23.77 24.88 9.42
CA ARG A 48 24.04 23.70 10.25
C ARG A 48 22.86 22.73 10.20
N ILE A 49 23.10 21.48 10.59
CA ILE A 49 22.13 20.38 10.51
C ILE A 49 20.84 20.72 11.26
N ASP A 50 20.94 21.30 12.47
CA ASP A 50 19.79 21.71 13.28
C ASP A 50 18.88 22.73 12.56
N LYS A 51 19.49 23.66 11.80
CA LYS A 51 18.76 24.67 11.02
C LYS A 51 18.14 24.08 9.75
N LEU A 52 18.80 23.07 9.12
CA LEU A 52 18.22 22.33 8.00
C LEU A 52 16.97 21.53 8.42
N GLU A 53 17.02 20.90 9.59
CA GLU A 53 15.88 20.16 10.13
C GLU A 53 14.69 21.07 10.45
N ARG A 54 14.96 22.22 11.07
CA ARG A 54 13.91 23.23 11.33
C ARG A 54 13.34 23.81 10.03
N LEU A 55 14.16 24.03 9.01
CA LEU A 55 13.73 24.51 7.71
C LEU A 55 12.86 23.46 6.99
N ALA A 56 13.23 22.18 7.02
CA ALA A 56 12.46 21.10 6.47
C ALA A 56 11.11 20.94 7.18
N ALA A 57 11.11 20.97 8.52
CA ALA A 57 9.90 20.92 9.34
C ALA A 57 8.96 22.11 9.05
N TYR A 58 9.52 23.31 8.89
CA TYR A 58 8.72 24.51 8.56
C TYR A 58 7.96 24.37 7.23
N PHE A 59 8.60 23.79 6.22
CA PHE A 59 7.98 23.53 4.93
C PHE A 59 7.17 22.23 4.86
N GLY A 60 7.16 21.42 5.92
CA GLY A 60 6.48 20.13 5.97
C GLY A 60 7.08 19.10 5.00
N ILE A 61 8.41 19.10 4.84
CA ILE A 61 9.14 18.24 3.90
C ILE A 61 10.27 17.48 4.60
N GLU A 62 10.72 16.40 3.97
CA GLU A 62 11.93 15.70 4.38
C GLU A 62 13.20 16.52 4.12
N LYS A 63 14.22 16.36 4.97
CA LYS A 63 15.50 17.05 4.83
C LYS A 63 16.20 16.79 3.49
N SER A 64 16.07 15.58 2.96
CA SER A 64 16.56 15.18 1.64
C SER A 64 16.05 16.09 0.52
N ALA A 65 14.78 16.50 0.59
CA ALA A 65 14.15 17.36 -0.40
C ALA A 65 14.77 18.78 -0.51
N LEU A 66 15.48 19.23 0.54
CA LEU A 66 16.27 20.46 0.48
C LEU A 66 17.65 20.26 -0.16
N LEU A 67 18.15 19.02 -0.19
CA LEU A 67 19.52 18.69 -0.57
C LEU A 67 19.65 18.05 -1.95
N GLU A 68 18.55 17.53 -2.50
CA GLU A 68 18.51 16.88 -3.81
C GLU A 68 18.51 17.91 -4.95
N ASP A 69 19.28 17.61 -6.01
CA ASP A 69 19.28 18.43 -7.22
C ASP A 69 18.00 18.21 -8.03
N ARG A 70 17.18 19.26 -8.09
CA ARG A 70 15.88 19.22 -8.78
C ARG A 70 15.97 19.52 -10.29
N GLU A 71 17.16 19.77 -10.83
CA GLU A 71 17.28 20.06 -12.28
C GLU A 71 16.88 18.87 -13.15
N HIS A 72 16.86 17.66 -12.58
CA HIS A 72 16.47 16.44 -13.28
C HIS A 72 15.01 16.05 -13.06
N LEU A 73 14.25 16.75 -12.22
CA LEU A 73 12.83 16.48 -12.03
C LEU A 73 12.02 17.39 -12.97
N PRO A 74 11.07 16.83 -13.75
CA PRO A 74 10.12 17.63 -14.52
C PRO A 74 9.39 18.63 -13.60
N PRO A 75 8.94 19.82 -14.12
CA PRO A 75 8.23 20.81 -13.31
C PRO A 75 7.01 20.26 -12.56
N ASP A 76 6.40 19.21 -13.12
CA ASP A 76 5.21 18.53 -12.57
C ASP A 76 5.56 17.26 -11.77
N ALA A 77 6.84 16.99 -11.51
CA ALA A 77 7.23 15.82 -10.72
C ALA A 77 6.75 15.96 -9.28
N ILE A 78 5.86 15.08 -8.89
CA ILE A 78 5.46 14.92 -7.50
C ILE A 78 6.65 14.28 -6.76
N PRO A 79 7.19 14.91 -5.68
CA PRO A 79 8.25 14.29 -4.90
C PRO A 79 7.83 12.89 -4.43
N TYR A 80 8.66 11.90 -4.69
CA TYR A 80 8.44 10.57 -4.13
C TYR A 80 8.57 10.63 -2.60
N THR A 81 7.46 10.48 -1.93
CA THR A 81 7.45 10.25 -0.48
C THR A 81 7.35 8.73 -0.31
N PRO A 82 8.35 8.05 0.26
CA PRO A 82 8.26 6.63 0.55
C PRO A 82 7.02 6.39 1.41
N ARG A 83 6.09 5.59 0.91
CA ARG A 83 4.93 5.19 1.71
C ARG A 83 5.37 4.12 2.70
N PRO A 84 4.97 4.20 3.96
CA PRO A 84 5.29 3.16 4.91
C PRO A 84 4.64 1.85 4.47
N THR A 85 5.41 0.77 4.44
CA THR A 85 4.97 -0.57 4.05
C THR A 85 5.11 -1.55 5.21
N LYS A 86 4.47 -2.71 5.05
CA LYS A 86 4.63 -3.88 5.91
C LYS A 86 4.81 -5.12 5.04
N PRO A 87 5.79 -6.00 5.34
CA PRO A 87 5.91 -7.26 4.65
C PRO A 87 4.73 -8.17 5.00
N ILE A 88 3.93 -8.53 3.99
CA ILE A 88 2.80 -9.46 4.11
C ILE A 88 3.17 -10.78 3.44
N PRO A 89 2.97 -11.94 4.11
CA PRO A 89 3.38 -13.24 3.58
C PRO A 89 2.57 -13.64 2.33
N ILE A 90 3.23 -14.28 1.38
CA ILE A 90 2.61 -14.97 0.26
C ILE A 90 2.38 -16.42 0.68
N VAL A 91 1.14 -16.87 0.63
CA VAL A 91 0.73 -18.23 0.96
C VAL A 91 0.57 -19.04 -0.31
N GLY A 92 1.24 -20.18 -0.40
CA GLY A 92 1.23 -21.03 -1.61
C GLY A 92 -0.06 -21.81 -1.78
N VAL A 93 -0.51 -22.49 -0.74
CA VAL A 93 -1.73 -23.32 -0.75
C VAL A 93 -2.53 -23.07 0.53
N VAL A 94 -3.84 -22.93 0.39
CA VAL A 94 -4.75 -22.82 1.53
C VAL A 94 -5.41 -24.18 1.75
N ASN A 95 -4.76 -25.03 2.53
CA ASN A 95 -5.26 -26.36 2.87
C ASN A 95 -6.11 -26.33 4.14
N CYS A 96 -7.09 -27.20 4.22
CA CYS A 96 -7.82 -27.44 5.45
C CYS A 96 -6.99 -28.26 6.45
N GLY A 97 -7.02 -27.85 7.72
CA GLY A 97 -6.34 -28.56 8.81
C GLY A 97 -4.92 -28.09 9.12
N MET A 98 -4.28 -27.32 8.26
CA MET A 98 -3.01 -26.64 8.56
C MET A 98 -3.24 -25.15 8.89
N PRO A 99 -2.45 -24.58 9.81
CA PRO A 99 -2.47 -23.12 10.01
C PRO A 99 -2.13 -22.42 8.70
N LEU A 100 -2.95 -21.46 8.29
CA LEU A 100 -2.82 -20.74 7.03
C LEU A 100 -1.42 -20.10 6.85
N LEU A 101 -0.87 -19.60 7.95
CA LEU A 101 0.44 -18.94 8.02
C LEU A 101 1.52 -19.83 8.63
N ALA A 102 1.42 -21.17 8.44
CA ALA A 102 2.52 -22.07 8.79
C ALA A 102 3.77 -21.72 7.96
N GLU A 103 4.95 -21.77 8.58
CA GLU A 103 6.23 -21.40 7.92
C GLU A 103 6.44 -22.18 6.61
N ASP A 104 6.10 -23.48 6.60
CA ASP A 104 6.22 -24.35 5.42
C ASP A 104 5.31 -23.97 4.25
N ASN A 105 4.33 -23.07 4.48
CA ASN A 105 3.38 -22.62 3.47
C ASN A 105 3.66 -21.20 2.95
N ILE A 106 4.69 -20.54 3.49
CA ILE A 106 5.06 -19.17 3.08
C ILE A 106 6.08 -19.27 1.95
N GLU A 107 5.70 -18.76 0.75
CA GLU A 107 6.57 -18.71 -0.43
C GLU A 107 7.46 -17.45 -0.48
N GLY A 108 7.14 -16.42 0.34
CA GLY A 108 7.85 -15.14 0.35
C GLY A 108 7.00 -14.04 0.96
N TYR A 109 7.39 -12.78 0.69
CA TYR A 109 6.72 -11.61 1.23
C TYR A 109 6.56 -10.53 0.16
N ILE A 110 5.49 -9.74 0.25
CA ILE A 110 5.26 -8.54 -0.55
C ILE A 110 5.18 -7.34 0.39
N GLU A 111 6.01 -6.33 0.12
CA GLU A 111 5.93 -5.03 0.77
C GLU A 111 4.61 -4.35 0.41
N THR A 112 3.70 -4.28 1.37
CA THR A 112 2.33 -3.82 1.17
C THR A 112 2.16 -2.46 1.86
N PRO A 113 1.66 -1.41 1.16
CA PRO A 113 1.42 -0.10 1.75
C PRO A 113 0.49 -0.19 2.97
N LEU A 114 0.80 0.52 4.05
CA LEU A 114 -0.04 0.52 5.25
C LEU A 114 -1.45 1.06 4.99
N GLU A 115 -1.64 1.88 3.97
CA GLU A 115 -2.95 2.39 3.54
C GLU A 115 -3.90 1.28 3.03
N ASP A 116 -3.36 0.15 2.57
CA ASP A 116 -4.11 -1.02 2.14
C ASP A 116 -4.48 -1.95 3.31
N LEU A 117 -3.99 -1.67 4.52
CA LEU A 117 -4.09 -2.52 5.70
C LEU A 117 -4.83 -1.82 6.83
N ASN A 118 -5.77 -2.52 7.47
CA ASN A 118 -6.40 -2.04 8.70
C ASN A 118 -5.59 -2.47 9.92
N SER A 119 -5.47 -1.59 10.91
CA SER A 119 -4.77 -1.90 12.14
C SER A 119 -5.45 -3.04 12.91
N GLY A 120 -4.66 -3.99 13.38
CA GLY A 120 -5.15 -5.14 14.16
C GLY A 120 -5.69 -6.31 13.35
N GLU A 121 -5.75 -6.20 12.02
CA GLU A 121 -6.21 -7.27 11.13
C GLU A 121 -5.02 -8.07 10.58
N GLU A 122 -5.27 -9.36 10.28
CA GLU A 122 -4.28 -10.24 9.64
C GLU A 122 -4.52 -10.31 8.13
N TYR A 123 -3.43 -10.27 7.36
CA TYR A 123 -3.44 -10.31 5.90
C TYR A 123 -2.46 -11.33 5.36
N PHE A 124 -2.75 -11.84 4.17
CA PHE A 124 -1.84 -12.67 3.39
C PHE A 124 -2.09 -12.46 1.89
N TRP A 125 -1.08 -12.72 1.11
CA TRP A 125 -1.18 -12.75 -0.34
C TRP A 125 -1.40 -14.18 -0.82
N LEU A 126 -2.24 -14.35 -1.82
CA LEU A 126 -2.38 -15.59 -2.60
C LEU A 126 -2.02 -15.33 -4.05
N ARG A 127 -1.46 -16.33 -4.70
CA ARG A 127 -1.34 -16.35 -6.16
C ARG A 127 -2.59 -17.01 -6.72
N ALA A 128 -3.30 -16.33 -7.62
CA ALA A 128 -4.48 -16.88 -8.29
C ALA A 128 -4.08 -18.09 -9.14
N LYS A 129 -4.90 -19.15 -9.06
CA LYS A 129 -4.76 -20.36 -9.89
C LYS A 129 -6.05 -20.59 -10.67
N GLY A 130 -5.92 -20.96 -11.94
CA GLY A 130 -7.04 -21.19 -12.84
C GLY A 130 -7.75 -19.90 -13.27
N ASP A 131 -8.89 -20.06 -13.93
CA ASP A 131 -9.59 -19.01 -14.67
C ASP A 131 -11.04 -18.77 -14.21
N SER A 132 -11.45 -19.34 -13.08
CA SER A 132 -12.83 -19.26 -12.58
C SER A 132 -13.33 -17.85 -12.21
N MET A 133 -12.44 -16.84 -12.20
CA MET A 133 -12.74 -15.46 -11.81
C MET A 133 -12.35 -14.43 -12.89
N THR A 134 -12.20 -14.86 -14.12
CA THR A 134 -11.67 -14.04 -15.23
C THR A 134 -12.57 -12.89 -15.64
N ASN A 135 -13.91 -13.03 -15.51
CA ASN A 135 -14.85 -11.96 -15.89
C ASN A 135 -14.77 -10.70 -15.04
N ILE A 136 -14.16 -10.81 -13.86
CA ILE A 136 -13.87 -9.65 -13.00
C ILE A 136 -12.39 -9.24 -13.05
N GLY A 137 -11.66 -9.75 -14.04
CA GLY A 137 -10.28 -9.36 -14.31
C GLY A 137 -9.24 -10.09 -13.47
N ILE A 138 -9.59 -11.15 -12.72
CA ILE A 138 -8.62 -11.98 -11.99
C ILE A 138 -8.19 -13.13 -12.89
N HIS A 139 -6.89 -13.21 -13.18
CA HIS A 139 -6.28 -14.21 -14.03
C HIS A 139 -5.25 -15.05 -13.27
N GLU A 140 -4.93 -16.19 -13.80
CA GLU A 140 -3.88 -17.04 -13.24
C GLU A 140 -2.55 -16.28 -13.11
N GLY A 141 -1.91 -16.40 -11.94
CA GLY A 141 -0.66 -15.71 -11.62
C GLY A 141 -0.83 -14.35 -10.93
N ASP A 142 -2.01 -13.77 -10.95
CA ASP A 142 -2.30 -12.51 -10.24
C ASP A 142 -2.12 -12.68 -8.73
N PHE A 143 -1.69 -11.60 -8.04
CA PHE A 143 -1.58 -11.57 -6.59
C PHE A 143 -2.83 -10.97 -5.95
N LEU A 144 -3.36 -11.67 -4.96
CA LEU A 144 -4.61 -11.35 -4.25
C LEU A 144 -4.30 -11.05 -2.80
N LEU A 145 -4.50 -9.81 -2.35
CA LEU A 145 -4.42 -9.45 -0.94
C LEU A 145 -5.71 -9.88 -0.25
N ILE A 146 -5.58 -10.80 0.68
CA ILE A 146 -6.70 -11.37 1.43
C ILE A 146 -6.62 -10.92 2.88
N ARG A 147 -7.72 -10.36 3.41
CA ARG A 147 -7.89 -10.15 4.83
C ARG A 147 -8.44 -11.43 5.46
N LYS A 148 -7.72 -11.98 6.42
CA LYS A 148 -8.13 -13.18 7.15
C LYS A 148 -9.36 -12.89 8.01
N GLN A 149 -10.45 -13.57 7.72
CA GLN A 149 -11.71 -13.49 8.48
C GLN A 149 -12.59 -14.69 8.19
N SER A 150 -13.44 -15.06 9.15
CA SER A 150 -14.34 -16.21 9.04
C SER A 150 -15.74 -15.88 8.51
N ASN A 151 -16.00 -14.61 8.23
CA ASN A 151 -17.29 -14.13 7.73
C ASN A 151 -17.10 -13.04 6.67
N VAL A 152 -18.03 -12.95 5.70
CA VAL A 152 -18.07 -11.93 4.65
C VAL A 152 -19.49 -11.51 4.38
N ASP A 153 -19.70 -10.36 3.75
CA ASP A 153 -21.02 -9.92 3.32
C ASP A 153 -21.44 -10.60 2.02
N SER A 154 -22.75 -10.66 1.77
CA SER A 154 -23.27 -11.19 0.51
C SER A 154 -22.82 -10.34 -0.67
N GLY A 155 -22.20 -10.98 -1.66
CA GLY A 155 -21.62 -10.33 -2.83
C GLY A 155 -20.09 -10.15 -2.75
N ASP A 156 -19.49 -10.36 -1.59
CA ASP A 156 -18.03 -10.31 -1.46
C ASP A 156 -17.32 -11.44 -2.20
N ILE A 157 -16.11 -11.16 -2.64
CA ILE A 157 -15.20 -12.18 -3.17
C ILE A 157 -14.34 -12.68 -2.01
N ALA A 158 -14.35 -13.99 -1.81
CA ALA A 158 -13.68 -14.60 -0.68
C ALA A 158 -12.94 -15.88 -1.06
N VAL A 159 -11.92 -16.18 -0.28
CA VAL A 159 -11.27 -17.50 -0.26
C VAL A 159 -12.13 -18.39 0.61
N VAL A 160 -12.62 -19.48 0.05
CA VAL A 160 -13.51 -20.44 0.71
C VAL A 160 -12.99 -21.85 0.55
N SER A 161 -13.17 -22.70 1.56
CA SER A 161 -12.97 -24.14 1.49
C SER A 161 -14.28 -24.86 1.79
N VAL A 162 -14.48 -26.02 1.20
CA VAL A 162 -15.67 -26.85 1.36
C VAL A 162 -15.26 -28.26 1.72
N ASN A 163 -15.89 -28.87 2.73
CA ASN A 163 -15.63 -30.25 3.16
C ASN A 163 -14.17 -30.61 3.45
N GLY A 164 -13.31 -29.64 3.75
CA GLY A 164 -11.89 -29.91 3.94
C GLY A 164 -11.04 -29.90 2.67
N ASP A 165 -11.63 -29.58 1.51
CA ASP A 165 -10.90 -29.43 0.25
C ASP A 165 -10.03 -28.19 0.22
N ASP A 166 -9.16 -28.11 -0.80
CA ASP A 166 -8.35 -26.94 -1.10
C ASP A 166 -9.24 -25.70 -1.27
N ALA A 167 -8.74 -24.60 -0.76
CA ALA A 167 -9.49 -23.34 -0.84
C ALA A 167 -9.53 -22.80 -2.26
N THR A 168 -10.66 -22.22 -2.61
CA THR A 168 -10.94 -21.59 -3.90
C THR A 168 -11.43 -20.17 -3.73
N LEU A 169 -11.22 -19.30 -4.73
CA LEU A 169 -11.75 -17.94 -4.76
C LEU A 169 -13.13 -17.95 -5.45
N LYS A 170 -14.15 -17.41 -4.80
CA LYS A 170 -15.52 -17.31 -5.33
C LYS A 170 -16.21 -16.04 -4.83
N ARG A 171 -17.23 -15.59 -5.57
CA ARG A 171 -18.21 -14.66 -5.01
C ARG A 171 -19.14 -15.42 -4.09
N VAL A 172 -19.24 -14.97 -2.85
CA VAL A 172 -20.11 -15.56 -1.83
C VAL A 172 -21.43 -14.81 -1.81
N ILE A 173 -22.53 -15.50 -2.12
CA ILE A 173 -23.88 -14.94 -2.02
C ILE A 173 -24.61 -15.64 -0.88
N LYS A 174 -24.98 -14.87 0.12
CA LYS A 174 -25.71 -15.37 1.29
C LYS A 174 -27.19 -15.10 1.15
N LYS A 175 -27.99 -16.14 1.40
CA LYS A 175 -29.44 -16.10 1.50
C LYS A 175 -29.84 -16.64 2.88
N GLU A 176 -31.10 -16.49 3.26
CA GLU A 176 -31.60 -16.87 4.57
C GLU A 176 -31.26 -18.34 4.95
N ASN A 177 -31.35 -19.26 4.02
CA ASN A 177 -31.10 -20.70 4.23
C ASN A 177 -30.15 -21.29 3.14
N ALA A 178 -29.31 -20.48 2.54
CA ALA A 178 -28.38 -20.98 1.53
C ALA A 178 -27.12 -20.09 1.41
N ILE A 179 -26.01 -20.73 1.06
CA ILE A 179 -24.79 -20.07 0.58
C ILE A 179 -24.56 -20.51 -0.85
N VAL A 180 -24.35 -19.52 -1.74
CA VAL A 180 -23.99 -19.76 -3.14
C VAL A 180 -22.53 -19.35 -3.33
N LEU A 181 -21.72 -20.25 -3.85
CA LEU A 181 -20.36 -19.99 -4.31
C LEU A 181 -20.39 -19.83 -5.82
N GLN A 182 -20.38 -18.57 -6.26
CA GLN A 182 -20.49 -18.21 -7.66
C GLN A 182 -19.11 -17.94 -8.26
N PRO A 183 -18.71 -18.68 -9.34
CA PRO A 183 -17.58 -18.32 -10.15
C PRO A 183 -17.91 -17.08 -11.01
N GLU A 184 -16.90 -16.31 -11.35
CA GLU A 184 -16.99 -15.18 -12.29
C GLU A 184 -16.43 -15.59 -13.66
N ASN A 185 -16.85 -16.78 -14.10
CA ASN A 185 -16.60 -17.33 -15.43
C ASN A 185 -17.73 -18.31 -15.77
N PRO A 186 -18.50 -18.08 -16.86
CA PRO A 186 -19.63 -18.92 -17.26
C PRO A 186 -19.28 -20.38 -17.58
N ALA A 187 -18.01 -20.68 -17.82
CA ALA A 187 -17.56 -22.06 -18.04
C ALA A 187 -17.63 -22.93 -16.78
N TYR A 188 -17.83 -22.31 -15.61
CA TYR A 188 -17.90 -22.98 -14.31
C TYR A 188 -19.30 -22.90 -13.71
N GLU A 189 -19.77 -24.00 -13.14
CA GLU A 189 -21.05 -24.03 -12.46
C GLU A 189 -20.96 -23.42 -11.05
N MET A 190 -22.03 -22.72 -10.65
CA MET A 190 -22.18 -22.26 -9.27
C MET A 190 -22.49 -23.47 -8.36
N LYS A 191 -21.97 -23.42 -7.12
CA LYS A 191 -22.29 -24.40 -6.08
C LYS A 191 -23.24 -23.78 -5.07
N ILE A 192 -24.31 -24.48 -4.70
CA ILE A 192 -25.33 -24.03 -3.76
C ILE A 192 -25.35 -25.00 -2.57
N PHE A 193 -25.22 -24.46 -1.38
CA PHE A 193 -25.24 -25.21 -0.10
C PHE A 193 -26.46 -24.77 0.69
N VAL A 194 -27.32 -25.70 1.08
CA VAL A 194 -28.61 -25.42 1.72
C VAL A 194 -28.70 -26.07 3.10
N GLY A 195 -29.22 -25.35 4.08
CA GLY A 195 -29.44 -25.87 5.42
C GLY A 195 -28.15 -26.34 6.08
N LYS A 196 -28.05 -27.62 6.43
CA LYS A 196 -26.88 -28.21 7.10
C LYS A 196 -25.59 -28.18 6.24
N GLU A 197 -25.72 -28.25 4.92
CA GLU A 197 -24.58 -28.18 4.01
C GLU A 197 -23.82 -26.86 4.10
N MET A 198 -24.45 -25.81 4.61
CA MET A 198 -23.80 -24.52 4.85
C MET A 198 -22.67 -24.62 5.89
N GLU A 199 -22.73 -25.58 6.80
CA GLU A 199 -21.70 -25.81 7.84
C GLU A 199 -20.38 -26.29 7.22
N ASP A 200 -20.44 -26.88 6.03
CA ASP A 200 -19.28 -27.37 5.29
C ASP A 200 -18.51 -26.23 4.57
N VAL A 201 -19.12 -25.04 4.45
CA VAL A 201 -18.54 -23.89 3.77
C VAL A 201 -17.79 -23.03 4.77
N HIS A 202 -16.47 -23.00 4.67
CA HIS A 202 -15.59 -22.23 5.55
C HIS A 202 -14.97 -21.06 4.83
N ILE A 203 -15.28 -19.83 5.27
CA ILE A 203 -14.62 -18.63 4.80
C ILE A 203 -13.22 -18.55 5.44
N ARG A 204 -12.20 -18.33 4.61
CA ARG A 204 -10.80 -18.17 5.03
C ARG A 204 -10.34 -16.74 5.02
N GLY A 205 -10.99 -15.89 4.20
CA GLY A 205 -10.70 -14.47 4.12
C GLY A 205 -11.41 -13.79 2.96
N ARG A 206 -11.42 -12.46 3.00
CA ARG A 206 -12.03 -11.58 1.99
C ARG A 206 -10.95 -11.00 1.08
N LEU A 207 -11.22 -10.94 -0.22
CA LEU A 207 -10.39 -10.23 -1.18
C LEU A 207 -10.47 -8.72 -0.92
N MET A 208 -9.31 -8.09 -0.74
CA MET A 208 -9.17 -6.65 -0.51
C MET A 208 -8.59 -5.94 -1.72
N LYS A 209 -7.60 -6.57 -2.38
CA LYS A 209 -6.87 -5.95 -3.50
C LYS A 209 -6.39 -7.01 -4.49
N LEU A 210 -6.39 -6.64 -5.76
CA LEU A 210 -5.77 -7.38 -6.85
C LEU A 210 -4.51 -6.64 -7.31
N GLU A 211 -3.39 -7.33 -7.41
CA GLU A 211 -2.14 -6.79 -7.98
C GLU A 211 -1.68 -7.66 -9.15
N LYS A 212 -1.52 -7.02 -10.30
CA LYS A 212 -0.98 -7.66 -11.49
C LYS A 212 0.52 -7.39 -11.59
N ARG A 213 1.29 -8.44 -11.79
CA ARG A 213 2.73 -8.32 -12.08
C ARG A 213 2.99 -8.83 -13.49
N PHE A 214 3.53 -7.95 -14.30
CA PHE A 214 3.90 -8.22 -15.70
C PHE A 214 5.35 -8.67 -15.78
#